data_9c634393ed7a65a1fae42d233ddda185
#
_entry.id   9c634393ed7a65a1fae42d233ddda185
#
_cell.length_a   1.000
_cell.length_b   1.000
_cell.length_c   1.000
_cell.angle_alpha   90.00
_cell.angle_beta   90.00
_cell.angle_gamma   90.00
#
_symmetry.space_group_name_H-M   'P 1'
#
loop_
_entity.id
_entity.type
_entity.pdbx_description
1 polymer ?
#
loop_
_entity_poly.entity_id
_entity_poly.type
_entity_poly.pdbx_seq_one_letter_code
_entity_poly.pdbx_strand_id
1 'polypeptide(L)'
;MRENRIDWTRIFKPICLLCMVCGGLWLWWQMSLTENLLGRITAVAGGVLFLLGGLFGLLGKPRALVPLLDFLALAASLIALWKIGLCWQAIAGVVLSALYLICCNASTAIGDDGDAKEQPDYSELHPYWENMEKVKREWEQNTSAKAKEKEEN
;
A
#
# COMPACT_ATOMS: atom_id res chain seq x y z
N MET A 1 24.05 -13.18 8.12
CA MET A 1 24.05 -11.87 7.46
C MET A 1 22.75 -11.18 7.83
N ARG A 2 22.80 -10.07 8.60
CA ARG A 2 21.59 -9.27 8.88
C ARG A 2 21.26 -8.52 7.60
N GLU A 3 20.23 -8.94 6.89
CA GLU A 3 19.63 -8.12 5.85
C GLU A 3 19.21 -6.79 6.48
N ASN A 4 19.84 -5.70 6.06
CA ASN A 4 19.40 -4.34 6.34
C ASN A 4 18.07 -4.14 5.62
N ARG A 5 16.97 -4.64 6.18
CA ARG A 5 15.62 -4.28 5.72
C ARG A 5 15.47 -2.77 5.93
N ILE A 6 15.48 -2.06 4.82
CA ILE A 6 15.20 -0.62 4.82
C ILE A 6 13.81 -0.43 5.42
N ASP A 7 13.74 0.28 6.52
CA ASP A 7 12.47 0.55 7.20
C ASP A 7 11.70 1.63 6.41
N TRP A 8 10.96 1.19 5.43
CA TRP A 8 10.19 2.04 4.50
C TRP A 8 9.23 2.97 5.22
N THR A 9 8.75 2.59 6.42
CA THR A 9 7.87 3.44 7.21
C THR A 9 8.56 4.71 7.68
N ARG A 10 9.88 4.64 7.92
CA ARG A 10 10.68 5.82 8.30
C ARG A 10 10.89 6.78 7.14
N ILE A 11 10.95 6.25 5.90
CA ILE A 11 11.13 7.07 4.70
C ILE A 11 9.79 7.65 4.26
N PHE A 12 8.71 6.91 4.40
CA PHE A 12 7.38 7.30 3.95
C PHE A 12 6.81 8.51 4.71
N LYS A 13 6.96 8.56 6.03
CA LYS A 13 6.47 9.68 6.85
C LYS A 13 7.01 11.05 6.44
N PRO A 14 8.34 11.26 6.25
CA PRO A 14 8.84 12.55 5.80
C PRO A 14 8.36 12.90 4.38
N ILE A 15 8.17 11.94 3.49
CA ILE A 15 7.60 12.19 2.16
C ILE A 15 6.15 12.68 2.27
N CYS A 16 5.33 12.08 3.12
CA CYS A 16 3.98 12.56 3.38
C CYS A 16 3.95 14.01 3.91
N LEU A 17 4.86 14.34 4.82
CA LEU A 17 5.01 15.71 5.32
C LEU A 17 5.43 16.69 4.21
N LEU A 18 6.37 16.30 3.35
CA LEU A 18 6.76 17.09 2.18
C LEU A 18 5.60 17.30 1.22
N CYS A 19 4.75 16.29 0.98
CA CYS A 19 3.53 16.42 0.19
C CYS A 19 2.58 17.47 0.79
N MET A 20 2.39 17.47 2.11
CA MET A 20 1.54 18.47 2.78
C MET A 20 2.10 19.87 2.65
N VAL A 21 3.42 20.05 2.83
CA VAL A 21 4.09 21.35 2.65
C VAL A 21 3.97 21.82 1.21
N CYS A 22 4.20 20.94 0.23
CA CYS A 22 4.03 21.23 -1.19
C CYS A 22 2.59 21.64 -1.50
N GLY A 23 1.60 20.98 -0.93
CA GLY A 23 0.18 21.33 -1.07
C GLY A 23 -0.12 22.75 -0.55
N GLY A 24 0.42 23.09 0.60
CA GLY A 24 0.30 24.45 1.16
C GLY A 24 0.94 25.51 0.26
N LEU A 25 2.13 25.24 -0.26
CA LEU A 25 2.82 26.13 -1.20
C LEU A 25 2.07 26.28 -2.53
N TRP A 26 1.44 25.23 -3.03
CA TRP A 26 0.62 25.29 -4.23
C TRP A 26 -0.65 26.12 -4.03
N LEU A 27 -1.32 26.00 -2.89
CA LEU A 27 -2.45 26.85 -2.54
C LEU A 27 -2.06 28.30 -2.39
N TRP A 28 -0.89 28.57 -1.83
CA TRP A 28 -0.35 29.93 -1.76
C TRP A 28 0.03 30.47 -3.13
N TRP A 29 0.63 29.65 -3.99
CA TRP A 29 1.00 30.01 -5.37
C TRP A 29 -0.21 30.42 -6.20
N GLN A 30 -1.38 29.83 -6.00
CA GLN A 30 -2.60 30.23 -6.71
C GLN A 30 -2.92 31.74 -6.58
N MET A 31 -2.50 32.37 -5.51
CA MET A 31 -2.69 33.81 -5.30
C MET A 31 -1.80 34.63 -6.25
N SER A 32 -0.67 34.11 -6.70
CA SER A 32 0.21 34.79 -7.65
C SER A 32 -0.23 34.70 -9.10
N LEU A 33 -1.18 33.80 -9.43
CA LEU A 33 -1.69 33.54 -10.76
C LEU A 33 -2.94 34.38 -11.06
N THR A 34 -2.83 35.71 -10.98
CA THR A 34 -4.00 36.62 -11.06
C THR A 34 -4.69 36.62 -12.42
N GLU A 35 -3.97 36.39 -13.51
CA GLU A 35 -4.50 36.50 -14.89
C GLU A 35 -4.87 35.16 -15.54
N ASN A 36 -4.43 34.03 -15.00
CA ASN A 36 -4.63 32.72 -15.63
C ASN A 36 -5.61 31.85 -14.84
N LEU A 37 -6.89 31.85 -15.24
CA LEU A 37 -7.94 31.06 -14.60
C LEU A 37 -7.59 29.57 -14.52
N LEU A 38 -7.06 29.00 -15.62
CA LEU A 38 -6.69 27.59 -15.67
C LEU A 38 -5.54 27.28 -14.68
N GLY A 39 -4.55 28.18 -14.61
CA GLY A 39 -3.45 28.07 -13.66
C GLY A 39 -3.94 28.10 -12.22
N ARG A 40 -4.91 28.95 -11.89
CA ARG A 40 -5.50 29.01 -10.54
C ARG A 40 -6.25 27.73 -10.20
N ILE A 41 -7.05 27.21 -11.13
CA ILE A 41 -7.79 25.95 -10.91
C ILE A 41 -6.82 24.78 -10.69
N THR A 42 -5.79 24.66 -11.52
CA THR A 42 -4.79 23.59 -11.38
C THR A 42 -3.97 23.73 -10.10
N ALA A 43 -3.62 24.95 -9.68
CA ALA A 43 -2.91 25.19 -8.43
C ALA A 43 -3.77 24.85 -7.20
N VAL A 44 -5.06 25.22 -7.20
CA VAL A 44 -5.97 24.85 -6.10
C VAL A 44 -6.20 23.35 -6.06
N ALA A 45 -6.51 22.73 -7.21
CA ALA A 45 -6.74 21.28 -7.27
C ALA A 45 -5.49 20.50 -6.87
N GLY A 46 -4.33 20.82 -7.42
CA GLY A 46 -3.07 20.18 -7.07
C GLY A 46 -2.72 20.36 -5.59
N GLY A 47 -2.88 21.57 -5.05
CA GLY A 47 -2.64 21.87 -3.65
C GLY A 47 -3.51 21.04 -2.70
N VAL A 48 -4.81 20.94 -2.98
CA VAL A 48 -5.75 20.12 -2.20
C VAL A 48 -5.40 18.63 -2.31
N LEU A 49 -5.07 18.16 -3.51
CA LEU A 49 -4.69 16.76 -3.73
C LEU A 49 -3.41 16.38 -2.97
N PHE A 50 -2.39 17.23 -2.98
CA PHE A 50 -1.16 17.02 -2.21
C PHE A 50 -1.41 17.03 -0.70
N LEU A 51 -2.23 17.95 -0.20
CA LEU A 51 -2.59 18.01 1.21
C LEU A 51 -3.32 16.74 1.66
N LEU A 52 -4.34 16.34 0.89
CA LEU A 52 -5.12 15.13 1.20
C LEU A 52 -4.28 13.86 1.06
N GLY A 53 -3.46 13.75 0.01
CA GLY A 53 -2.57 12.62 -0.18
C GLY A 53 -1.55 12.47 0.95
N GLY A 54 -0.92 13.57 1.37
CA GLY A 54 -0.01 13.59 2.51
C GLY A 54 -0.71 13.24 3.83
N LEU A 55 -1.89 13.82 4.08
CA LEU A 55 -2.67 13.57 5.30
C LEU A 55 -3.13 12.10 5.39
N PHE A 56 -3.71 11.55 4.32
CA PHE A 56 -4.13 10.16 4.30
C PHE A 56 -2.95 9.18 4.36
N GLY A 57 -1.82 9.53 3.74
CA GLY A 57 -0.60 8.77 3.88
C GLY A 57 -0.10 8.69 5.32
N LEU A 58 -0.18 9.79 6.09
CA LEU A 58 0.18 9.82 7.51
C LEU A 58 -0.80 9.03 8.37
N LEU A 59 -2.10 9.10 8.06
CA LEU A 59 -3.15 8.37 8.77
C LEU A 59 -3.16 6.86 8.44
N GLY A 60 -2.49 6.44 7.37
CA GLY A 60 -2.42 5.04 6.95
C GLY A 60 -3.73 4.44 6.46
N LYS A 61 -4.74 5.26 6.17
CA LYS A 61 -6.08 4.84 5.70
C LYS A 61 -6.67 5.84 4.71
N PRO A 62 -7.44 5.37 3.71
CA PRO A 62 -7.48 4.02 3.13
C PRO A 62 -6.31 3.86 2.12
N ARG A 63 -5.62 2.72 2.17
CA ARG A 63 -4.41 2.46 1.35
C ARG A 63 -4.61 2.64 -0.15
N ALA A 64 -5.79 2.35 -0.67
CA ALA A 64 -6.09 2.49 -2.10
C ALA A 64 -6.31 3.94 -2.57
N LEU A 65 -6.80 4.83 -1.70
CA LEU A 65 -7.06 6.23 -2.04
C LEU A 65 -5.78 7.06 -2.17
N VAL A 66 -4.75 6.71 -1.42
CA VAL A 66 -3.50 7.47 -1.38
C VAL A 66 -2.80 7.52 -2.75
N PRO A 67 -2.53 6.38 -3.43
CA PRO A 67 -1.92 6.42 -4.76
C PRO A 67 -2.82 7.08 -5.81
N LEU A 68 -4.16 6.99 -5.67
CA LEU A 68 -5.09 7.67 -6.57
C LEU A 68 -4.98 9.19 -6.44
N LEU A 69 -4.98 9.72 -5.22
CA LEU A 69 -4.83 11.15 -4.95
C LEU A 69 -3.49 11.68 -5.48
N ASP A 70 -2.43 10.92 -5.30
CA ASP A 70 -1.10 11.31 -5.78
C ASP A 70 -0.99 11.24 -7.31
N PHE A 71 -1.62 10.25 -7.96
CA PHE A 71 -1.71 10.19 -9.40
C PHE A 71 -2.46 11.40 -9.97
N LEU A 72 -3.56 11.83 -9.33
CA LEU A 72 -4.30 13.04 -9.71
C LEU A 72 -3.45 14.30 -9.47
N ALA A 73 -2.67 14.36 -8.39
CA ALA A 73 -1.73 15.45 -8.14
C ALA A 73 -0.62 15.52 -9.20
N LEU A 74 -0.11 14.36 -9.64
CA LEU A 74 0.83 14.27 -10.75
C LEU A 74 0.22 14.82 -12.04
N ALA A 75 -1.01 14.43 -12.37
CA ALA A 75 -1.71 14.93 -13.53
C ALA A 75 -1.91 16.45 -13.48
N ALA A 76 -2.32 17.00 -12.32
CA ALA A 76 -2.42 18.45 -12.12
C ALA A 76 -1.09 19.16 -12.32
N SER A 77 0.02 18.59 -11.84
CA SER A 77 1.38 19.11 -11.99
C SER A 77 1.83 19.13 -13.47
N LEU A 78 1.52 18.07 -14.21
CA LEU A 78 1.82 17.97 -15.64
C LEU A 78 1.00 18.98 -16.47
N ILE A 79 -0.28 19.16 -16.13
CA ILE A 79 -1.13 20.17 -16.77
C ILE A 79 -0.59 21.58 -16.48
N ALA A 80 -0.18 21.85 -15.27
CA ALA A 80 0.45 23.12 -14.90
C ALA A 80 1.74 23.34 -15.70
N LEU A 81 2.59 22.35 -15.81
CA LEU A 81 3.84 22.42 -16.58
C LEU A 81 3.57 22.71 -18.06
N TRP A 82 2.54 22.09 -18.64
CA TRP A 82 2.21 22.26 -20.06
C TRP A 82 1.57 23.62 -20.36
N LYS A 83 0.70 24.11 -19.47
CA LYS A 83 -0.11 25.32 -19.73
C LYS A 83 0.54 26.60 -19.22
N ILE A 84 1.27 26.53 -18.11
CA ILE A 84 1.89 27.70 -17.45
C ILE A 84 3.35 27.82 -17.85
N GLY A 85 3.97 26.69 -18.26
CA GLY A 85 5.38 26.61 -18.61
C GLY A 85 6.25 26.12 -17.47
N LEU A 86 7.57 26.18 -17.70
CA LEU A 86 8.60 25.72 -16.75
C LEU A 86 8.62 26.63 -15.52
N CYS A 87 7.80 26.29 -14.54
CA CYS A 87 7.83 26.93 -13.22
C CYS A 87 8.34 25.91 -12.18
N TRP A 88 9.11 26.38 -11.21
CA TRP A 88 9.72 25.51 -10.21
C TRP A 88 8.67 24.74 -9.38
N GLN A 89 7.49 25.32 -9.18
CA GLN A 89 6.38 24.69 -8.46
C GLN A 89 5.87 23.45 -9.19
N ALA A 90 5.63 23.55 -10.50
CA ALA A 90 5.17 22.42 -11.30
C ALA A 90 6.24 21.32 -11.38
N ILE A 91 7.51 21.68 -11.51
CA ILE A 91 8.62 20.72 -11.49
C ILE A 91 8.70 20.00 -10.14
N ALA A 92 8.65 20.76 -9.04
CA ALA A 92 8.64 20.19 -7.70
C ALA A 92 7.45 19.25 -7.47
N GLY A 93 6.26 19.61 -7.96
CA GLY A 93 5.07 18.76 -7.92
C GLY A 93 5.26 17.44 -8.67
N VAL A 94 5.79 17.47 -9.89
CA VAL A 94 6.06 16.25 -10.67
C VAL A 94 7.08 15.35 -9.97
N VAL A 95 8.19 15.91 -9.51
CA VAL A 95 9.26 15.16 -8.83
C VAL A 95 8.72 14.53 -7.54
N LEU A 96 7.98 15.30 -6.74
CA LEU A 96 7.46 14.81 -5.47
C LEU A 96 6.42 13.71 -5.66
N SER A 97 5.48 13.87 -6.63
CA SER A 97 4.50 12.84 -6.95
C SER A 97 5.16 11.57 -7.49
N ALA A 98 6.16 11.70 -8.35
CA ALA A 98 6.89 10.55 -8.87
C ALA A 98 7.61 9.79 -7.73
N LEU A 99 8.28 10.48 -6.83
CA LEU A 99 8.92 9.87 -5.66
C LEU A 99 7.90 9.17 -4.77
N TYR A 100 6.76 9.80 -4.52
CA TYR A 100 5.70 9.24 -3.70
C TYR A 100 5.13 7.95 -4.31
N LEU A 101 4.83 7.96 -5.61
CA LEU A 101 4.33 6.76 -6.32
C LEU A 101 5.35 5.62 -6.32
N ILE A 102 6.65 5.93 -6.49
CA ILE A 102 7.71 4.93 -6.41
C ILE A 102 7.74 4.31 -4.99
N CYS A 103 7.68 5.13 -3.95
CA CYS A 103 7.67 4.65 -2.57
C CYS A 103 6.40 3.83 -2.24
N CYS A 104 5.23 4.24 -2.73
CA CYS A 104 3.99 3.47 -2.57
C CYS A 104 4.08 2.11 -3.25
N ASN A 105 4.56 2.05 -4.50
CA ASN A 105 4.72 0.80 -5.22
C ASN A 105 5.78 -0.12 -4.57
N ALA A 106 6.88 0.45 -4.09
CA ALA A 106 7.90 -0.31 -3.37
C ALA A 106 7.35 -0.89 -2.05
N SER A 107 6.54 -0.12 -1.32
CA SER A 107 5.95 -0.60 -0.07
C SER A 107 4.87 -1.67 -0.28
N THR A 108 4.12 -1.62 -1.39
CA THR A 108 3.14 -2.67 -1.74
C THR A 108 3.81 -3.93 -2.23
N ALA A 109 4.87 -3.83 -3.03
CA ALA A 109 5.63 -4.99 -3.51
C ALA A 109 6.33 -5.75 -2.37
N ILE A 110 6.82 -5.02 -1.34
CA ILE A 110 7.46 -5.63 -0.17
C ILE A 110 6.40 -6.11 0.85
N GLY A 111 5.23 -5.48 0.89
CA GLY A 111 4.12 -5.87 1.75
C GLY A 111 3.44 -7.16 1.32
N ASP A 112 3.45 -7.46 0.03
CA ASP A 112 2.87 -8.70 -0.51
C ASP A 112 3.72 -9.94 -0.16
N ASP A 113 5.04 -9.74 0.04
CA ASP A 113 5.94 -10.78 0.61
C ASP A 113 5.84 -10.83 2.15
N GLY A 114 5.31 -9.79 2.79
CA GLY A 114 5.18 -9.67 4.25
C GLY A 114 3.80 -10.08 4.79
N ASP A 115 2.75 -10.02 3.99
CA ASP A 115 1.53 -10.80 4.11
C ASP A 115 1.77 -12.22 3.54
N ALA A 116 2.94 -12.80 3.82
CA ALA A 116 2.99 -14.24 4.01
C ALA A 116 1.78 -14.50 4.92
N LYS A 117 0.66 -14.87 4.27
CA LYS A 117 -0.56 -15.37 4.89
C LYS A 117 -0.15 -15.81 6.28
N GLU A 118 -0.62 -15.12 7.34
CA GLU A 118 -0.66 -15.76 8.64
C GLU A 118 -1.11 -17.15 8.28
N GLN A 119 -0.15 -18.04 8.20
CA GLN A 119 -0.49 -19.46 8.06
C GLN A 119 -1.42 -19.63 9.23
N PRO A 120 -2.71 -19.93 8.98
CA PRO A 120 -3.64 -20.09 10.06
C PRO A 120 -2.90 -20.95 11.05
N ASP A 121 -2.77 -20.47 12.28
CA ASP A 121 -2.02 -21.15 13.33
C ASP A 121 -2.67 -22.51 13.51
N TYR A 122 -2.16 -23.50 12.79
CA TYR A 122 -2.63 -24.87 12.86
C TYR A 122 -2.23 -25.54 14.17
N SER A 123 -1.55 -24.82 15.09
CA SER A 123 -1.21 -25.34 16.39
C SER A 123 -2.45 -25.73 17.20
N GLU A 124 -3.57 -25.03 17.02
CA GLU A 124 -4.85 -25.41 17.61
C GLU A 124 -5.52 -26.61 16.92
N LEU A 125 -5.18 -26.88 15.66
CA LEU A 125 -5.70 -28.02 14.90
C LEU A 125 -4.83 -29.28 15.06
N HIS A 126 -3.63 -29.14 15.61
CA HIS A 126 -2.71 -30.26 15.84
C HIS A 126 -3.36 -31.41 16.64
N PRO A 127 -4.12 -31.19 17.73
CA PRO A 127 -4.82 -32.24 18.44
C PRO A 127 -5.91 -32.93 17.62
N TYR A 128 -6.53 -32.19 16.69
CA TYR A 128 -7.58 -32.74 15.84
C TYR A 128 -7.02 -33.71 14.80
N TRP A 129 -5.89 -33.37 14.18
CA TRP A 129 -5.20 -34.23 13.22
C TRP A 129 -4.65 -35.51 13.86
N GLU A 130 -4.06 -35.41 15.05
CA GLU A 130 -3.58 -36.57 15.81
C GLU A 130 -4.74 -37.52 16.16
N ASN A 131 -5.88 -36.98 16.56
CA ASN A 131 -7.08 -37.79 16.82
C ASN A 131 -7.61 -38.46 15.56
N MET A 132 -7.63 -37.76 14.42
CA MET A 132 -8.04 -38.35 13.14
C MET A 132 -7.12 -39.48 12.70
N GLU A 133 -5.81 -39.35 12.89
CA GLU A 133 -4.88 -40.43 12.56
C GLU A 133 -5.03 -41.64 13.51
N LYS A 134 -5.36 -41.42 14.77
CA LYS A 134 -5.67 -42.53 15.71
C LYS A 134 -6.93 -43.26 15.29
N VAL A 135 -8.01 -42.54 15.00
CA VAL A 135 -9.27 -43.11 14.53
C VAL A 135 -9.10 -43.89 13.24
N LYS A 136 -8.29 -43.37 12.30
CA LYS A 136 -7.99 -44.07 11.06
C LYS A 136 -7.23 -45.38 11.28
N ARG A 137 -6.23 -45.39 12.17
CA ARG A 137 -5.45 -46.58 12.53
C ARG A 137 -6.32 -47.63 13.22
N GLU A 138 -7.21 -47.20 14.13
CA GLU A 138 -8.16 -48.13 14.81
C GLU A 138 -9.15 -48.71 13.81
N TRP A 139 -9.61 -47.93 12.86
CA TRP A 139 -10.54 -48.43 11.81
C TRP A 139 -9.84 -49.41 10.88
N GLU A 140 -8.61 -49.21 10.47
CA GLU A 140 -7.81 -50.12 9.65
C GLU A 140 -7.50 -51.41 10.39
N GLN A 141 -7.22 -51.36 11.69
CA GLN A 141 -7.01 -52.56 12.53
C GLN A 141 -8.30 -53.38 12.70
N ASN A 142 -9.42 -52.76 12.94
CA ASN A 142 -10.70 -53.43 13.10
C ASN A 142 -11.20 -54.04 11.76
N THR A 143 -10.95 -53.42 10.64
CA THR A 143 -11.30 -53.96 9.33
C THR A 143 -10.41 -55.14 8.97
N SER A 144 -9.15 -55.12 9.26
CA SER A 144 -8.22 -56.25 9.02
C SER A 144 -8.47 -57.43 9.96
N ALA A 145 -8.87 -57.19 11.22
CA ALA A 145 -9.28 -58.24 12.15
C ALA A 145 -10.56 -58.97 11.69
N LYS A 146 -11.57 -58.20 11.24
CA LYS A 146 -12.81 -58.77 10.72
C LYS A 146 -12.64 -59.53 9.41
N ALA A 147 -11.65 -59.12 8.57
CA ALA A 147 -11.32 -59.86 7.36
C ALA A 147 -10.72 -61.21 7.65
N LYS A 148 -9.81 -61.29 8.67
CA LYS A 148 -9.23 -62.59 9.12
C LYS A 148 -10.21 -63.53 9.75
N GLU A 149 -11.18 -63.05 10.53
CA GLU A 149 -12.21 -63.82 11.13
C GLU A 149 -13.18 -64.43 10.12
N LYS A 150 -13.31 -63.80 8.94
CA LYS A 150 -14.12 -64.30 7.80
C LYS A 150 -13.40 -65.37 6.98
N GLU A 151 -12.08 -65.41 7.02
CA GLU A 151 -11.28 -66.46 6.31
C GLU A 151 -11.11 -67.74 7.14
N GLU A 152 -11.31 -67.69 8.45
CA GLU A 152 -11.18 -68.83 9.34
C GLU A 152 -12.51 -69.60 9.60
N ASN A 153 -13.65 -69.09 9.11
CA ASN A 153 -14.98 -69.75 9.20
C ASN A 153 -15.48 -70.15 7.81
#